data_1385aa13e95687dd1fad52ec3526b962
#
_entry.id   1385aa13e95687dd1fad52ec3526b962
#
_cell.length_a   1.000
_cell.length_b   1.000
_cell.length_c   1.000
_cell.angle_alpha   90.00
_cell.angle_beta   90.00
_cell.angle_gamma   90.00
#
_symmetry.space_group_name_H-M   'P 1'
#
loop_
_entity.id
_entity.type
_entity.pdbx_description
1 polymer ?
#
loop_
_entity_poly.entity_id
_entity_poly.type
_entity_poly.pdbx_seq_one_letter_code
_entity_poly.pdbx_strand_id
1 'polypeptide(L)'
;RHTKGFSRGMRQKTALLRALVHAPSVLLLDEPTAGLDVTSARTVRELVRQLGEEGGTVIYSTHQLAEAQRVCNRIVIIHNGEVRADGTPEALLEQTGTKHLEEAYVSLTSDAARTRQEDSKPLSRWSSWWRGLFTPSVPGGGEDE
;
A
#
# COMPACT_ATOMS: atom_id res chain seq x y z
N ARG A 1 19.58 -11.45 -23.57
CA ARG A 1 20.32 -12.16 -22.48
C ARG A 1 19.30 -12.59 -21.44
N HIS A 2 19.26 -13.88 -21.16
CA HIS A 2 18.34 -14.43 -20.18
C HIS A 2 18.73 -14.01 -18.75
N THR A 3 17.77 -13.60 -17.93
CA THR A 3 17.93 -13.22 -16.52
C THR A 3 18.22 -14.41 -15.57
N LYS A 4 18.50 -15.60 -16.12
CA LYS A 4 18.75 -16.85 -15.37
C LYS A 4 19.94 -16.77 -14.39
N GLY A 5 20.83 -15.76 -14.51
CA GLY A 5 21.96 -15.54 -13.60
C GLY A 5 21.77 -14.36 -12.61
N PHE A 6 20.61 -13.72 -12.58
CA PHE A 6 20.41 -12.57 -11.69
C PHE A 6 20.13 -13.02 -10.27
N SER A 7 20.80 -12.39 -9.30
CA SER A 7 20.43 -12.49 -7.89
C SER A 7 19.01 -11.98 -7.67
N ARG A 8 18.38 -12.32 -6.52
CA ARG A 8 17.05 -11.80 -6.17
C ARG A 8 17.04 -10.27 -6.19
N GLY A 9 18.08 -9.63 -5.63
CA GLY A 9 18.21 -8.17 -5.62
C GLY A 9 18.37 -7.56 -7.01
N MET A 10 19.11 -8.21 -7.93
CA MET A 10 19.22 -7.73 -9.30
C MET A 10 17.89 -7.79 -10.04
N ARG A 11 17.11 -8.84 -9.84
CA ARG A 11 15.76 -8.95 -10.41
C ARG A 11 14.83 -7.85 -9.89
N GLN A 12 14.87 -7.59 -8.58
CA GLN A 12 14.06 -6.54 -7.96
C GLN A 12 14.41 -5.15 -8.51
N LYS A 13 15.70 -4.82 -8.57
CA LYS A 13 16.17 -3.55 -9.16
C LYS A 13 15.75 -3.41 -10.63
N THR A 14 15.87 -4.48 -11.42
CA THR A 14 15.46 -4.46 -12.83
C THR A 14 13.94 -4.25 -12.97
N ALA A 15 13.12 -4.89 -12.12
CA ALA A 15 11.67 -4.71 -12.12
C ALA A 15 11.30 -3.26 -11.78
N LEU A 16 11.94 -2.68 -10.78
CA LEU A 16 11.74 -1.28 -10.40
C LEU A 16 12.10 -0.32 -11.53
N LEU A 17 13.30 -0.50 -12.13
CA LEU A 17 13.73 0.34 -13.26
C LEU A 17 12.75 0.25 -14.44
N ARG A 18 12.24 -0.93 -14.74
CA ARG A 18 11.23 -1.11 -15.81
C ARG A 18 9.94 -0.35 -15.51
N ALA A 19 9.48 -0.34 -14.25
CA ALA A 19 8.29 0.40 -13.85
C ALA A 19 8.49 1.92 -14.01
N LEU A 20 9.70 2.41 -13.82
CA LEU A 20 10.05 3.83 -13.86
C LEU A 20 10.33 4.38 -15.26
N VAL A 21 10.66 3.53 -16.24
CA VAL A 21 11.03 3.99 -17.62
C VAL A 21 9.97 4.89 -18.24
N HIS A 22 8.71 4.67 -17.93
CA HIS A 22 7.58 5.43 -18.48
C HIS A 22 7.17 6.65 -17.64
N ALA A 23 7.95 7.00 -16.61
CA ALA A 23 7.67 8.11 -15.68
C ALA A 23 6.18 8.14 -15.23
N PRO A 24 5.66 7.06 -14.61
CA PRO A 24 4.25 6.98 -14.25
C PRO A 24 3.92 7.99 -13.15
N SER A 25 2.73 8.60 -13.21
CA SER A 25 2.22 9.46 -12.14
C SER A 25 1.79 8.67 -10.89
N VAL A 26 1.49 7.38 -11.04
CA VAL A 26 1.14 6.46 -9.95
C VAL A 26 1.99 5.20 -10.06
N LEU A 27 2.67 4.83 -9.00
CA LEU A 27 3.52 3.65 -8.91
C LEU A 27 3.05 2.73 -7.78
N LEU A 28 2.81 1.46 -8.08
CA LEU A 28 2.47 0.43 -7.10
C LEU A 28 3.69 -0.47 -6.88
N LEU A 29 4.13 -0.55 -5.64
CA LEU A 29 5.28 -1.33 -5.21
C LEU A 29 4.85 -2.34 -4.14
N ASP A 30 4.99 -3.61 -4.45
CA ASP A 30 4.73 -4.71 -3.52
C ASP A 30 6.05 -5.25 -2.98
N GLU A 31 6.26 -5.08 -1.66
CA GLU A 31 7.46 -5.50 -0.94
C GLU A 31 8.79 -5.12 -1.66
N PRO A 32 8.99 -3.86 -2.09
CA PRO A 32 10.07 -3.53 -3.03
C PRO A 32 11.48 -3.68 -2.45
N THR A 33 11.62 -3.74 -1.13
CA THR A 33 12.91 -3.93 -0.43
C THR A 33 13.14 -5.38 0.00
N ALA A 34 12.15 -6.27 -0.17
CA ALA A 34 12.26 -7.66 0.28
C ALA A 34 13.43 -8.40 -0.38
N GLY A 35 14.33 -8.93 0.46
CA GLY A 35 15.51 -9.68 0.01
C GLY A 35 16.62 -8.84 -0.63
N LEU A 36 16.58 -7.52 -0.45
CA LEU A 36 17.68 -6.63 -0.77
C LEU A 36 18.67 -6.54 0.41
N ASP A 37 19.93 -6.28 0.09
CA ASP A 37 20.90 -5.83 1.09
C ASP A 37 20.58 -4.43 1.59
N VAL A 38 21.14 -4.05 2.73
CA VAL A 38 20.85 -2.78 3.42
C VAL A 38 21.06 -1.56 2.49
N THR A 39 22.14 -1.55 1.70
CA THR A 39 22.48 -0.45 0.80
C THR A 39 21.46 -0.36 -0.34
N SER A 40 21.10 -1.48 -0.93
CA SER A 40 20.11 -1.54 -2.01
C SER A 40 18.71 -1.15 -1.52
N ALA A 41 18.29 -1.62 -0.34
CA ALA A 41 17.03 -1.22 0.27
C ALA A 41 16.99 0.30 0.56
N ARG A 42 18.09 0.87 1.04
CA ARG A 42 18.20 2.32 1.23
C ARG A 42 18.00 3.10 -0.08
N THR A 43 18.63 2.64 -1.16
CA THR A 43 18.49 3.27 -2.49
C THR A 43 17.03 3.24 -2.97
N VAL A 44 16.32 2.13 -2.77
CA VAL A 44 14.89 2.01 -3.14
C VAL A 44 14.04 2.99 -2.33
N ARG A 45 14.26 3.08 -1.02
CA ARG A 45 13.52 4.01 -0.15
C ARG A 45 13.75 5.48 -0.56
N GLU A 46 14.99 5.83 -0.85
CA GLU A 46 15.33 7.18 -1.29
C GLU A 46 14.65 7.52 -2.62
N LEU A 47 14.64 6.60 -3.57
CA LEU A 47 13.92 6.77 -4.83
C LEU A 47 12.41 6.98 -4.62
N VAL A 48 11.79 6.18 -3.75
CA VAL A 48 10.35 6.32 -3.42
C VAL A 48 10.06 7.70 -2.82
N ARG A 49 10.93 8.16 -1.92
CA ARG A 49 10.81 9.49 -1.30
C ARG A 49 10.90 10.61 -2.35
N GLN A 50 11.90 10.55 -3.23
CA GLN A 50 12.08 11.53 -4.31
C GLN A 50 10.88 11.58 -5.26
N LEU A 51 10.36 10.42 -5.67
CA LEU A 51 9.15 10.36 -6.52
C LEU A 51 7.94 11.03 -5.85
N GLY A 52 7.76 10.85 -4.54
CA GLY A 52 6.71 11.52 -3.78
C GLY A 52 6.91 13.04 -3.70
N GLU A 53 8.14 13.51 -3.51
CA GLU A 53 8.49 14.94 -3.47
C GLU A 53 8.31 15.63 -4.83
N GLU A 54 8.52 14.90 -5.92
CA GLU A 54 8.27 15.36 -7.29
C GLU A 54 6.77 15.36 -7.67
N GLY A 55 5.88 15.02 -6.73
CA GLY A 55 4.44 15.04 -6.93
C GLY A 55 3.87 13.73 -7.46
N GLY A 56 4.67 12.66 -7.57
CA GLY A 56 4.21 11.32 -7.89
C GLY A 56 3.44 10.68 -6.73
N THR A 57 2.54 9.77 -7.04
CA THR A 57 1.85 8.95 -6.04
C THR A 57 2.47 7.57 -6.01
N VAL A 58 2.98 7.15 -4.84
CA VAL A 58 3.54 5.80 -4.65
C VAL A 58 2.69 5.04 -3.65
N ILE A 59 2.13 3.91 -4.07
CA ILE A 59 1.47 2.93 -3.20
C ILE A 59 2.51 1.86 -2.88
N TYR A 60 2.85 1.75 -1.59
CA TYR A 60 3.96 0.93 -1.09
C TYR A 60 3.42 -0.11 -0.11
N SER A 61 3.37 -1.38 -0.49
CA SER A 61 3.04 -2.45 0.47
C SER A 61 4.31 -2.96 1.16
N THR A 62 4.23 -3.18 2.45
CA THR A 62 5.31 -3.80 3.22
C THR A 62 4.77 -4.38 4.54
N HIS A 63 5.42 -5.43 5.03
CA HIS A 63 5.22 -5.94 6.39
C HIS A 63 6.26 -5.36 7.39
N GLN A 64 7.19 -4.55 6.91
CA GLN A 64 8.21 -3.90 7.73
C GLN A 64 7.72 -2.53 8.23
N LEU A 65 7.09 -2.51 9.41
CA LEU A 65 6.44 -1.32 9.96
C LEU A 65 7.41 -0.16 10.20
N ALA A 66 8.64 -0.44 10.65
CA ALA A 66 9.68 0.57 10.80
C ALA A 66 10.09 1.20 9.46
N GLU A 67 9.97 0.47 8.37
CA GLU A 67 10.19 0.99 7.03
C GLU A 67 9.04 1.90 6.59
N ALA A 68 7.79 1.44 6.75
CA ALA A 68 6.61 2.22 6.46
C ALA A 68 6.61 3.56 7.20
N GLN A 69 6.98 3.55 8.48
CA GLN A 69 7.07 4.76 9.30
C GLN A 69 8.07 5.80 8.76
N ARG A 70 9.13 5.35 8.07
CA ARG A 70 10.19 6.24 7.55
C ARG A 70 9.94 6.74 6.14
N VAL A 71 9.16 6.01 5.35
CA VAL A 71 9.02 6.24 3.89
C VAL A 71 7.66 6.81 3.55
N CYS A 72 6.60 6.39 4.27
CA CYS A 72 5.24 6.74 3.93
C CYS A 72 4.77 7.98 4.69
N ASN A 73 4.13 8.90 3.98
CA ASN A 73 3.44 10.05 4.58
C ASN A 73 1.98 9.74 4.98
N ARG A 74 1.45 8.60 4.52
CA ARG A 74 0.15 8.04 4.92
C ARG A 74 0.24 6.53 4.98
N ILE A 75 -0.34 5.93 6.00
CA ILE A 75 -0.32 4.48 6.25
C ILE A 75 -1.75 3.98 6.40
N VAL A 76 -2.05 2.89 5.70
CA VAL A 76 -3.29 2.13 5.85
C VAL A 76 -2.95 0.77 6.44
N ILE A 77 -3.44 0.48 7.64
CA ILE A 77 -3.27 -0.81 8.28
C ILE A 77 -4.44 -1.71 7.91
N ILE A 78 -4.12 -2.84 7.28
CA ILE A 78 -5.09 -3.87 6.90
C ILE A 78 -4.82 -5.13 7.74
N HIS A 79 -5.85 -5.66 8.40
CA HIS A 79 -5.77 -6.88 9.17
C HIS A 79 -7.06 -7.70 9.02
N ASN A 80 -6.92 -9.00 8.73
CA ASN A 80 -8.05 -9.92 8.48
C ASN A 80 -9.04 -9.40 7.41
N GLY A 81 -8.52 -8.76 6.35
CA GLY A 81 -9.32 -8.23 5.24
C GLY A 81 -10.06 -6.92 5.54
N GLU A 82 -9.82 -6.31 6.70
CA GLU A 82 -10.44 -5.05 7.12
C GLU A 82 -9.39 -3.96 7.30
N VAL A 83 -9.75 -2.72 6.97
CA VAL A 83 -8.95 -1.54 7.30
C VAL A 83 -9.11 -1.25 8.78
N ARG A 84 -8.02 -1.33 9.53
CA ARG A 84 -7.97 -1.09 10.98
C ARG A 84 -7.62 0.34 11.33
N ALA A 85 -6.80 0.98 10.52
CA ALA A 85 -6.44 2.37 10.68
C ALA A 85 -6.00 2.97 9.35
N ASP A 86 -6.13 4.29 9.23
CA ASP A 86 -5.74 5.07 8.08
C ASP A 86 -5.35 6.48 8.55
N GLY A 87 -4.10 6.88 8.37
CA GLY A 87 -3.60 8.16 8.83
C GLY A 87 -2.12 8.38 8.54
N THR A 88 -1.60 9.52 8.99
CA THR A 88 -0.15 9.73 8.98
C THR A 88 0.52 8.89 10.06
N PRO A 89 1.82 8.57 9.95
CA PRO A 89 2.54 7.86 11.02
C PRO A 89 2.31 8.49 12.39
N GLU A 90 2.41 9.81 12.48
CA GLU A 90 2.27 10.57 13.72
C GLU A 90 0.85 10.42 14.31
N ALA A 91 -0.18 10.54 13.47
CA ALA A 91 -1.57 10.39 13.90
C ALA A 91 -1.87 8.98 14.44
N LEU A 92 -1.29 7.94 13.83
CA LEU A 92 -1.44 6.56 14.28
C LEU A 92 -0.74 6.31 15.63
N LEU A 93 0.43 6.90 15.83
CA LEU A 93 1.17 6.82 17.09
C LEU A 93 0.43 7.57 18.21
N GLU A 94 -0.10 8.76 17.93
CA GLU A 94 -0.89 9.55 18.87
C GLU A 94 -2.19 8.81 19.25
N GLN A 95 -2.91 8.27 18.27
CA GLN A 95 -4.14 7.50 18.48
C GLN A 95 -3.95 6.32 19.42
N THR A 96 -2.79 5.67 19.36
CA THR A 96 -2.47 4.47 20.14
C THR A 96 -1.68 4.77 21.42
N GLY A 97 -1.14 5.98 21.56
CA GLY A 97 -0.26 6.36 22.68
C GLY A 97 1.08 5.65 22.65
N THR A 98 1.53 5.22 21.46
CA THR A 98 2.77 4.45 21.29
C THR A 98 3.87 5.29 20.64
N LYS A 99 5.12 4.81 20.71
CA LYS A 99 6.29 5.49 20.12
C LYS A 99 6.71 4.89 18.78
N HIS A 100 6.33 3.64 18.52
CA HIS A 100 6.71 2.88 17.35
C HIS A 100 5.50 2.28 16.66
N LEU A 101 5.52 2.24 15.35
CA LEU A 101 4.41 1.75 14.54
C LEU A 101 4.15 0.25 14.76
N GLU A 102 5.15 -0.53 15.17
CA GLU A 102 4.99 -1.93 15.56
C GLU A 102 4.06 -2.08 16.77
N GLU A 103 4.22 -1.24 17.80
CA GLU A 103 3.36 -1.22 18.98
C GLU A 103 1.95 -0.74 18.62
N ALA A 104 1.86 0.29 17.75
CA ALA A 104 0.60 0.79 17.23
C ALA A 104 -0.16 -0.30 16.46
N TYR A 105 0.53 -1.05 15.61
CA TYR A 105 -0.05 -2.17 14.87
C TYR A 105 -0.65 -3.22 15.81
N VAL A 106 0.09 -3.65 16.81
CA VAL A 106 -0.40 -4.63 17.81
C VAL A 106 -1.63 -4.09 18.53
N SER A 107 -1.61 -2.82 18.96
CA SER A 107 -2.75 -2.18 19.60
C SER A 107 -3.99 -2.13 18.70
N LEU A 108 -3.83 -1.79 17.41
CA LEU A 108 -4.92 -1.64 16.45
C LEU A 108 -5.46 -2.97 15.93
N THR A 109 -4.67 -4.04 15.98
CA THR A 109 -5.05 -5.37 15.49
C THR A 109 -5.44 -6.36 16.58
N SER A 110 -5.24 -6.01 17.86
CA SER A 110 -5.69 -6.83 18.98
C SER A 110 -7.23 -6.88 19.06
N ASP A 111 -7.79 -7.99 19.53
CA ASP A 111 -9.25 -8.16 19.65
C ASP A 111 -9.92 -7.12 20.60
N ALA A 112 -9.16 -6.54 21.52
CA ALA A 112 -9.62 -5.43 22.36
C ALA A 112 -9.95 -4.15 21.57
N ALA A 113 -9.39 -3.98 20.37
CA ALA A 113 -9.70 -2.85 19.48
C ALA A 113 -11.05 -3.03 18.74
N ARG A 114 -11.55 -4.25 18.60
CA ARG A 114 -12.87 -4.54 18.00
C ARG A 114 -14.03 -3.85 18.71
N THR A 115 -13.98 -3.77 20.02
CA THR A 115 -15.06 -3.21 20.85
C THR A 115 -15.20 -1.68 20.73
N ARG A 116 -14.17 -0.97 20.24
CA ARG A 116 -14.21 0.49 20.07
C ARG A 116 -14.61 0.96 18.67
N GLN A 117 -14.61 0.08 17.68
CA GLN A 117 -14.77 0.45 16.26
C GLN A 117 -16.18 0.17 15.71
N GLU A 118 -17.09 -0.40 16.50
CA GLU A 118 -18.50 -0.61 16.11
C GLU A 118 -19.27 0.70 15.90
N ASP A 119 -18.76 1.84 16.38
CA ASP A 119 -19.36 3.18 16.18
C ASP A 119 -18.84 3.95 14.97
N SER A 120 -17.84 3.47 14.24
CA SER A 120 -17.34 4.11 13.01
C SER A 120 -18.03 3.53 11.78
N LYS A 121 -18.82 4.38 11.10
CA LYS A 121 -19.61 4.04 9.91
C LYS A 121 -18.80 3.31 8.83
N PRO A 122 -19.32 2.20 8.27
CA PRO A 122 -18.64 1.45 7.23
C PRO A 122 -18.43 2.29 5.95
N LEU A 123 -17.36 1.95 5.21
CA LEU A 123 -16.99 2.49 3.89
C LEU A 123 -18.09 2.26 2.80
N SER A 124 -19.35 2.47 3.13
CA SER A 124 -20.49 2.28 2.22
C SER A 124 -20.46 3.17 0.97
N ARG A 125 -19.65 4.26 0.99
CA ARG A 125 -19.47 5.17 -0.16
C ARG A 125 -18.58 4.59 -1.26
N TRP A 126 -17.65 3.68 -0.93
CA TRP A 126 -16.75 3.06 -1.92
C TRP A 126 -17.42 1.89 -2.64
N SER A 127 -18.25 1.11 -1.95
CA SER A 127 -18.94 -0.04 -2.54
C SER A 127 -19.98 0.33 -3.60
N SER A 128 -20.55 1.51 -3.55
CA SER A 128 -21.48 2.00 -4.59
C SER A 128 -20.77 2.45 -5.85
N TRP A 129 -19.58 3.04 -5.72
CA TRP A 129 -18.79 3.52 -6.85
C TRP A 129 -18.19 2.37 -7.68
N TRP A 130 -17.66 1.33 -7.02
CA TRP A 130 -17.11 0.14 -7.69
C TRP A 130 -18.17 -0.67 -8.43
N ARG A 131 -19.39 -0.75 -7.92
CA ARG A 131 -20.49 -1.46 -8.59
C ARG A 131 -20.87 -0.81 -9.93
N GLY A 132 -20.77 0.50 -10.07
CA GLY A 132 -21.04 1.20 -11.32
C GLY A 132 -20.00 0.97 -12.42
N LEU A 133 -18.76 0.60 -12.04
CA LEU A 133 -17.66 0.37 -12.99
C LEU A 133 -17.65 -1.05 -13.60
N PHE A 134 -18.31 -2.03 -12.97
CA PHE A 134 -18.25 -3.44 -13.35
C PHE A 134 -19.61 -4.07 -13.71
N THR A 135 -20.68 -3.26 -13.91
CA THR A 135 -21.90 -3.76 -14.52
C THR A 135 -21.69 -3.86 -16.03
N PRO A 136 -21.60 -5.07 -16.62
CA PRO A 136 -21.59 -5.19 -18.07
C PRO A 136 -22.93 -4.70 -18.61
N SER A 137 -22.90 -3.77 -19.58
CA SER A 137 -24.07 -3.41 -20.37
C SER A 137 -24.50 -4.67 -21.14
N VAL A 138 -25.56 -5.29 -20.73
CA VAL A 138 -26.21 -6.34 -21.53
C VAL A 138 -26.94 -5.60 -22.67
N PRO A 139 -26.54 -5.78 -23.95
CA PRO A 139 -27.30 -5.24 -25.06
C PRO A 139 -28.67 -5.95 -25.06
N GLY A 140 -29.74 -5.15 -25.05
CA GLY A 140 -31.11 -5.64 -25.07
C GLY A 140 -31.34 -6.56 -26.27
N GLY A 141 -31.83 -7.76 -25.99
CA GLY A 141 -32.40 -8.63 -27.00
C GLY A 141 -33.63 -7.95 -27.59
N GLY A 142 -33.57 -7.59 -28.85
CA GLY A 142 -34.74 -7.25 -29.63
C GLY A 142 -35.55 -8.52 -29.82
N GLU A 143 -36.75 -8.53 -29.30
CA GLU A 143 -37.83 -9.42 -29.76
C GLU A 143 -38.28 -8.79 -31.09
N ASP A 144 -38.12 -9.53 -32.16
CA ASP A 144 -38.85 -9.33 -33.41
C ASP A 144 -39.69 -10.61 -33.67
N GLU A 145 -40.95 -10.29 -33.99
CA GLU A 145 -42.05 -11.21 -34.37
C GLU A 145 -41.70 -12.15 -35.55
#